data_bbb6f383afc9e91e7906e2e395b45e6e
#
_entry.id   bbb6f383afc9e91e7906e2e395b45e6e
#
_cell.length_a   1.000
_cell.length_b   1.000
_cell.length_c   1.000
_cell.angle_alpha   90.00
_cell.angle_beta   90.00
_cell.angle_gamma   90.00
#
_symmetry.space_group_name_H-M   'P 1'
#
loop_
_entity.id
_entity.type
_entity.pdbx_description
1 polymer ?
#
loop_
_entity_poly.entity_id
_entity_poly.type
_entity_poly.pdbx_seq_one_letter_code
_entity_poly.pdbx_strand_id
1 'polypeptide(L)'
;AASDAGLTEMYVAESPSGAIAAAVVFARACREVFAWVAGADPAFRDSGAASFLYWRFLEQTTFQTFDFVGANIRGIALFKRGFAGDLVPYFHTQGCRSRWLRGLTSLRTALGTR
;
A
#
# COMPACT_ATOMS: atom_id res chain seq x y z
N ALA A 1 0.71 -13.23 13.51
CA ALA A 1 1.75 -12.91 14.50
C ALA A 1 1.92 -11.41 14.69
N ALA A 2 2.18 -10.64 13.61
CA ALA A 2 2.31 -9.18 13.69
C ALA A 2 1.01 -8.49 14.14
N SER A 3 -0.12 -9.00 13.71
CA SER A 3 -1.44 -8.52 14.12
C SER A 3 -1.68 -8.71 15.63
N ASP A 4 -1.32 -9.88 16.15
CA ASP A 4 -1.47 -10.20 17.58
C ASP A 4 -0.59 -9.30 18.48
N ALA A 5 0.55 -8.86 17.95
CA ALA A 5 1.44 -7.92 18.64
C ALA A 5 0.98 -6.44 18.53
N GLY A 6 -0.14 -6.16 17.85
CA GLY A 6 -0.64 -4.80 17.63
C GLY A 6 0.20 -3.97 16.67
N LEU A 7 1.03 -4.61 15.85
CA LEU A 7 1.88 -3.96 14.86
C LEU A 7 1.17 -3.70 13.52
N THR A 8 0.05 -4.39 13.29
CA THR A 8 -0.73 -4.23 12.07
C THR A 8 -2.21 -4.09 12.39
N GLU A 9 -2.90 -3.29 11.57
CA GLU A 9 -4.34 -3.12 11.60
C GLU A 9 -4.87 -3.27 10.17
N MET A 10 -5.91 -4.05 9.99
CA MET A 10 -6.58 -4.19 8.69
C MET A 10 -7.94 -3.50 8.71
N TYR A 11 -8.14 -2.62 7.76
CA TYR A 11 -9.42 -1.95 7.53
C TYR A 11 -10.06 -2.51 6.27
N VAL A 12 -11.34 -2.78 6.36
CA VAL A 12 -12.15 -3.34 5.26
C VAL A 12 -13.35 -2.46 5.02
N ALA A 13 -13.61 -2.12 3.78
CA ALA A 13 -14.84 -1.45 3.37
C ALA A 13 -15.79 -2.47 2.73
N GLU A 14 -16.99 -2.57 3.30
CA GLU A 14 -18.04 -3.44 2.79
C GLU A 14 -19.11 -2.62 2.09
N SER A 15 -19.66 -3.17 1.01
CA SER A 15 -20.84 -2.63 0.36
C SER A 15 -22.09 -2.93 1.19
N PRO A 16 -23.25 -2.25 0.95
CA PRO A 16 -24.50 -2.57 1.61
C PRO A 16 -24.97 -4.03 1.44
N SER A 17 -24.52 -4.70 0.37
CA SER A 17 -24.78 -6.11 0.12
C SER A 17 -23.86 -7.07 0.87
N GLY A 18 -22.87 -6.56 1.62
CA GLY A 18 -21.90 -7.36 2.35
C GLY A 18 -20.66 -7.76 1.53
N ALA A 19 -20.55 -7.32 0.28
CA ALA A 19 -19.36 -7.56 -0.53
C ALA A 19 -18.19 -6.67 -0.11
N ILE A 20 -16.98 -7.22 -0.06
CA ILE A 20 -15.78 -6.45 0.27
C ILE A 20 -15.39 -5.60 -0.95
N ALA A 21 -15.44 -4.30 -0.80
CA ALA A 21 -15.09 -3.34 -1.86
C ALA A 21 -13.59 -2.99 -1.86
N ALA A 22 -12.99 -2.85 -0.70
CA ALA A 22 -11.57 -2.56 -0.54
C ALA A 22 -11.06 -3.02 0.82
N ALA A 23 -9.76 -3.25 0.92
CA ALA A 23 -9.08 -3.55 2.17
C ALA A 23 -7.70 -2.88 2.18
N VAL A 24 -7.27 -2.41 3.34
CA VAL A 24 -5.94 -1.83 3.55
C VAL A 24 -5.35 -2.36 4.85
N VAL A 25 -4.10 -2.77 4.81
CA VAL A 25 -3.33 -3.15 5.99
C VAL A 25 -2.35 -2.02 6.31
N PHE A 26 -2.48 -1.47 7.50
CA PHE A 26 -1.57 -0.49 8.05
C PHE A 26 -0.63 -1.16 9.03
N ALA A 27 0.67 -0.87 8.91
CA ALA A 27 1.70 -1.34 9.83
C ALA A 27 2.25 -0.19 10.65
N ARG A 28 2.59 -0.45 11.91
CA ARG A 28 3.17 0.53 12.82
C ARG A 28 4.59 0.16 13.19
N ALA A 29 5.46 1.16 13.18
CA ALA A 29 6.81 1.07 13.71
C ALA A 29 7.12 2.35 14.47
N CYS A 30 7.24 2.26 15.79
CA CYS A 30 7.44 3.42 16.67
C CYS A 30 6.31 4.46 16.50
N ARG A 31 6.63 5.63 15.97
CA ARG A 31 5.68 6.72 15.73
C ARG A 31 5.27 6.85 14.27
N GLU A 32 5.70 5.93 13.44
CA GLU A 32 5.42 5.92 12.01
C GLU A 32 4.35 4.87 11.69
N VAL A 33 3.54 5.18 10.72
CA VAL A 33 2.54 4.26 10.17
C VAL A 33 2.77 4.14 8.67
N PHE A 34 2.69 2.92 8.18
CA PHE A 34 2.86 2.58 6.79
C PHE A 34 1.58 1.98 6.23
N ALA A 35 1.11 2.45 5.09
CA ALA A 35 0.06 1.79 4.32
C ALA A 35 0.68 0.62 3.54
N TRP A 36 0.84 -0.53 4.20
CA TRP A 36 1.67 -1.62 3.73
C TRP A 36 1.10 -2.34 2.52
N VAL A 37 -0.15 -2.77 2.60
CA VAL A 37 -0.83 -3.49 1.52
C VAL A 37 -2.24 -2.94 1.36
N ALA A 38 -2.63 -2.71 0.12
CA ALA A 38 -3.98 -2.28 -0.21
C ALA A 38 -4.50 -3.04 -1.43
N GLY A 39 -5.78 -3.33 -1.44
CA GLY A 39 -6.47 -3.94 -2.55
C GLY A 39 -7.90 -3.43 -2.65
N ALA A 40 -8.41 -3.37 -3.85
CA ALA A 40 -9.80 -3.01 -4.12
C ALA A 40 -10.38 -3.92 -5.21
N ASP A 41 -11.64 -4.28 -5.06
CA ASP A 41 -12.36 -5.00 -6.10
C ASP A 41 -12.60 -4.06 -7.29
N PRO A 42 -12.23 -4.45 -8.52
CA PRO A 42 -12.47 -3.65 -9.71
C PRO A 42 -13.92 -3.24 -9.91
N ALA A 43 -14.88 -4.05 -9.44
CA ALA A 43 -16.30 -3.74 -9.50
C ALA A 43 -16.68 -2.49 -8.68
N PHE A 44 -15.89 -2.14 -7.66
CA PHE A 44 -16.11 -1.00 -6.78
C PHE A 44 -15.09 0.13 -6.99
N ARG A 45 -14.38 0.13 -8.11
CA ARG A 45 -13.29 1.11 -8.38
C ARG A 45 -13.72 2.55 -8.18
N ASP A 46 -14.92 2.90 -8.64
CA ASP A 46 -15.45 4.27 -8.61
C ASP A 46 -16.27 4.58 -7.36
N SER A 47 -16.35 3.65 -6.41
CA SER A 47 -17.13 3.82 -5.18
C SER A 47 -16.48 4.73 -4.13
N GLY A 48 -15.18 5.01 -4.27
CA GLY A 48 -14.41 5.74 -3.26
C GLY A 48 -14.06 4.92 -2.01
N ALA A 49 -14.27 3.60 -2.04
CA ALA A 49 -14.05 2.72 -0.88
C ALA A 49 -12.61 2.78 -0.35
N ALA A 50 -11.61 2.74 -1.24
CA ALA A 50 -10.21 2.85 -0.84
C ALA A 50 -9.89 4.20 -0.20
N SER A 51 -10.35 5.31 -0.79
CA SER A 51 -10.19 6.65 -0.23
C SER A 51 -10.82 6.77 1.14
N PHE A 52 -12.00 6.19 1.31
CA PHE A 52 -12.72 6.16 2.59
C PHE A 52 -11.92 5.44 3.67
N LEU A 53 -11.30 4.30 3.37
CA LEU A 53 -10.48 3.56 4.33
C LEU A 53 -9.26 4.37 4.81
N TYR A 54 -8.53 4.97 3.88
CA TYR A 54 -7.40 5.84 4.21
C TYR A 54 -7.84 7.02 5.07
N TRP A 55 -8.90 7.69 4.67
CA TRP A 55 -9.42 8.83 5.40
C TRP A 55 -9.84 8.48 6.82
N ARG A 56 -10.60 7.40 7.00
CA ARG A 56 -11.04 6.94 8.32
C ARG A 56 -9.86 6.57 9.22
N PHE A 57 -8.85 5.93 8.66
CA PHE A 57 -7.63 5.62 9.41
C PHE A 57 -6.91 6.89 9.85
N LEU A 58 -6.72 7.85 8.96
CA LEU A 58 -6.05 9.11 9.25
C LEU A 58 -6.78 9.94 10.32
N GLU A 59 -8.11 9.93 10.31
CA GLU A 59 -8.92 10.62 11.32
C GLU A 59 -8.83 10.01 12.71
N GLN A 60 -8.75 8.68 12.80
CA GLN A 60 -8.87 7.96 14.06
C GLN A 60 -7.54 7.60 14.70
N THR A 61 -6.45 7.80 14.00
CA THR A 61 -5.13 7.28 14.39
C THR A 61 -4.18 8.39 14.75
N THR A 62 -3.49 8.23 15.87
CA THR A 62 -2.39 9.12 16.28
C THR A 62 -1.07 8.59 15.73
N PHE A 63 -0.34 9.42 15.01
CA PHE A 63 0.97 9.11 14.43
C PHE A 63 1.79 10.40 14.27
N GLN A 64 3.09 10.25 14.13
CA GLN A 64 3.99 11.35 13.79
C GLN A 64 4.18 11.45 12.27
N THR A 65 4.36 10.33 11.62
CA THR A 65 4.56 10.23 10.18
C THR A 65 3.69 9.13 9.61
N PHE A 66 3.04 9.42 8.48
CA PHE A 66 2.29 8.43 7.71
C PHE A 66 2.92 8.27 6.34
N ASP A 67 3.38 7.05 6.04
CA ASP A 67 3.98 6.69 4.76
C ASP A 67 2.99 5.90 3.91
N PHE A 68 2.62 6.46 2.77
CA PHE A 68 1.75 5.78 1.81
C PHE A 68 2.42 4.64 1.05
N VAL A 69 3.71 4.45 1.22
CA VAL A 69 4.55 3.42 0.59
C VAL A 69 4.39 3.32 -0.93
N GLY A 70 5.45 3.64 -1.66
CA GLY A 70 5.51 3.49 -3.12
C GLY A 70 4.59 4.43 -3.91
N ALA A 71 5.15 5.09 -4.88
CA ALA A 71 4.44 5.97 -5.80
C ALA A 71 4.96 5.81 -7.23
N ASN A 72 5.44 4.61 -7.57
CA ASN A 72 6.10 4.34 -8.84
C ASN A 72 5.11 4.16 -10.00
N ILE A 73 3.85 3.92 -9.70
CA ILE A 73 2.77 3.81 -10.69
C ILE A 73 2.00 5.11 -10.69
N ARG A 74 1.87 5.74 -11.87
CA ARG A 74 1.26 7.06 -12.02
C ARG A 74 -0.15 7.16 -11.40
N GLY A 75 -1.01 6.18 -11.63
CA GLY A 75 -2.37 6.18 -11.08
C GLY A 75 -2.39 6.12 -9.55
N ILE A 76 -1.50 5.33 -8.97
CA ILE A 76 -1.33 5.21 -7.52
C ILE A 76 -0.73 6.49 -6.94
N ALA A 77 0.25 7.08 -7.61
CA ALA A 77 0.85 8.35 -7.21
C ALA A 77 -0.19 9.49 -7.18
N LEU A 78 -1.03 9.57 -8.20
CA LEU A 78 -2.11 10.56 -8.25
C LEU A 78 -3.15 10.36 -7.14
N PHE A 79 -3.52 9.11 -6.85
CA PHE A 79 -4.40 8.78 -5.75
C PHE A 79 -3.83 9.25 -4.40
N LYS A 80 -2.58 8.91 -4.13
CA LYS A 80 -1.89 9.27 -2.88
C LYS A 80 -1.68 10.78 -2.74
N ARG A 81 -1.40 11.46 -3.84
CA ARG A 81 -1.28 12.93 -3.88
C ARG A 81 -2.55 13.62 -3.39
N GLY A 82 -3.72 13.04 -3.60
CA GLY A 82 -4.99 13.57 -3.12
C GLY A 82 -5.07 13.74 -1.60
N PHE A 83 -4.21 13.06 -0.84
CA PHE A 83 -4.09 13.21 0.61
C PHE A 83 -3.06 14.27 1.05
N ALA A 84 -2.56 15.09 0.13
CA ALA A 84 -1.61 16.17 0.38
C ALA A 84 -0.26 15.73 0.96
N GLY A 85 0.17 14.51 0.68
CA GLY A 85 1.49 14.01 1.09
C GLY A 85 2.62 14.54 0.22
N ASP A 86 3.81 14.63 0.80
CA ASP A 86 5.03 14.99 0.09
C ASP A 86 5.62 13.78 -0.63
N LEU A 87 6.11 13.99 -1.85
CA LEU A 87 6.80 12.96 -2.60
C LEU A 87 8.28 12.94 -2.20
N VAL A 88 8.69 11.86 -1.52
CA VAL A 88 10.08 11.68 -1.08
C VAL A 88 10.74 10.62 -1.95
N PRO A 89 11.82 10.94 -2.67
CA PRO A 89 12.54 9.96 -3.47
C PRO A 89 13.32 8.99 -2.57
N TYR A 90 13.36 7.73 -2.98
CA TYR A 90 14.23 6.73 -2.39
C TYR A 90 14.94 5.94 -3.48
N PHE A 91 16.05 5.34 -3.14
CA PHE A 91 16.86 4.58 -4.08
C PHE A 91 16.69 3.08 -3.84
N HIS A 92 16.39 2.36 -4.89
CA HIS A 92 16.37 0.91 -4.89
C HIS A 92 17.52 0.40 -5.77
N THR A 93 18.38 -0.40 -5.18
CA THR A 93 19.49 -1.01 -5.89
C THR A 93 19.32 -2.53 -5.88
N GLN A 94 19.32 -3.12 -7.06
CA GLN A 94 19.25 -4.55 -7.22
C GLN A 94 20.43 -5.01 -8.04
N GLY A 95 21.20 -5.97 -7.53
CA GLY A 95 22.33 -6.53 -8.20
C GLY A 95 22.43 -8.04 -7.99
N CYS A 96 22.99 -8.73 -8.98
CA CYS A 96 23.25 -10.15 -8.87
C CYS A 96 24.65 -10.47 -9.38
N ARG A 97 25.47 -11.09 -8.55
CA ARG A 97 26.83 -11.48 -8.89
C ARG A 97 26.88 -12.65 -9.87
N SER A 98 25.93 -13.54 -9.80
CA SER A 98 25.84 -14.71 -10.69
C SER A 98 25.13 -14.37 -11.99
N ARG A 99 25.74 -14.72 -13.13
CA ARG A 99 25.09 -14.57 -14.45
C ARG A 99 23.79 -15.37 -14.55
N TRP A 100 23.74 -16.51 -13.87
CA TRP A 100 22.58 -17.41 -13.84
C TRP A 100 21.39 -16.76 -13.11
N LEU A 101 21.65 -16.22 -11.92
CA LEU A 101 20.64 -15.52 -11.14
C LEU A 101 20.17 -14.21 -11.81
N ARG A 102 21.01 -13.55 -12.58
CA ARG A 102 20.62 -12.38 -13.38
C ARG A 102 19.54 -12.72 -14.41
N GLY A 103 19.63 -13.88 -15.05
CA GLY A 103 18.61 -14.34 -15.98
C GLY A 103 17.25 -14.54 -15.31
N LEU A 104 17.21 -15.12 -14.12
CA LEU A 104 15.98 -15.30 -13.34
C LEU A 104 15.37 -13.97 -12.89
N THR A 105 16.18 -13.01 -12.48
CA THR A 105 15.72 -11.67 -12.09
C THR A 105 15.12 -10.94 -13.28
N SER A 106 15.76 -11.03 -14.45
CA SER A 106 15.23 -10.44 -15.69
C SER A 106 13.90 -11.04 -16.10
N LEU A 107 13.74 -12.35 -15.99
CA LEU A 107 12.47 -13.05 -16.26
C LEU A 107 11.37 -12.58 -15.31
N ARG A 108 11.67 -12.43 -14.03
CA ARG A 108 10.71 -11.92 -13.05
C ARG A 108 10.25 -10.51 -13.39
N THR A 109 11.15 -9.63 -13.80
CA THR A 109 10.82 -8.27 -14.22
C THR A 109 9.99 -8.27 -15.51
N ALA A 110 10.35 -9.10 -16.50
CA ALA A 110 9.63 -9.23 -17.76
C ALA A 110 8.20 -9.75 -17.58
N LEU A 111 7.97 -10.65 -16.61
CA LEU A 111 6.66 -11.19 -16.28
C LEU A 111 5.78 -10.22 -15.46
N GLY A 112 6.29 -9.03 -15.12
CA GLY A 112 5.55 -8.01 -14.40
C GLY A 112 5.20 -8.37 -12.95
N THR A 113 5.80 -9.39 -12.39
CA THR A 113 5.69 -9.72 -10.96
C THR A 113 6.53 -8.72 -10.17
N ARG A 114 5.86 -7.92 -9.43
CA ARG A 114 6.46 -6.91 -8.56
C ARG A 114 6.52 -7.37 -7.12
#